data_0bd65f503f074436c713e5a7abb25e34
#
_entry.id   0bd65f503f074436c713e5a7abb25e34
#
_cell.length_a   1.000
_cell.length_b   1.000
_cell.length_c   1.000
_cell.angle_alpha   90.00
_cell.angle_beta   90.00
_cell.angle_gamma   90.00
#
_symmetry.space_group_name_H-M   'P 1'
#
loop_
_entity.id
_entity.type
_entity.pdbx_description
1 polymer ?
#
loop_
_entity_poly.entity_id
_entity_poly.type
_entity_poly.pdbx_seq_one_letter_code
_entity_poly.pdbx_strand_id
1 'polypeptide(L)'
;MRALEVRYSRLHNISMTVLAAGMIGISILHFVTGSGQASSLTTNDPRFVLYIVLVAAMGYYAWAGFTRSRNPEPQLVIDHDGIVVGFGRNRRFAWNDILWVRLRRLGFRPQLQIGLVPEAFMRTDLRLSMWNLDDGLRPIRGAPAAVAVRDNGLDARASAMLDAVRSFRPNLVKS
;
A
#
# COMPACT_ATOMS: atom_id res chain seq x y z
N MET A 1 12.17 19.95 -14.72
CA MET A 1 12.15 18.56 -14.19
C MET A 1 10.81 17.95 -14.52
N ARG A 2 10.77 16.65 -14.83
CA ARG A 2 9.51 15.98 -15.22
C ARG A 2 8.81 15.48 -13.96
N ALA A 3 7.50 15.66 -13.87
CA ALA A 3 6.70 15.09 -12.77
C ALA A 3 6.80 13.55 -12.79
N LEU A 4 6.87 12.92 -11.63
CA LEU A 4 6.75 11.48 -11.47
C LEU A 4 5.31 11.13 -11.16
N GLU A 5 4.66 10.38 -12.05
CA GLU A 5 3.36 9.77 -11.82
C GLU A 5 3.55 8.29 -11.54
N VAL A 6 2.98 7.81 -10.46
CA VAL A 6 3.03 6.40 -10.05
C VAL A 6 1.62 5.84 -10.05
N ARG A 7 1.44 4.74 -10.74
CA ARG A 7 0.14 4.08 -10.94
C ARG A 7 0.18 2.64 -10.42
N TYR A 8 -0.97 2.00 -10.37
CA TYR A 8 -1.00 0.56 -10.14
C TYR A 8 -0.35 -0.19 -11.30
N SER A 9 0.59 -1.08 -10.99
CA SER A 9 1.21 -2.00 -11.96
C SER A 9 0.16 -3.01 -12.42
N ARG A 10 -0.27 -2.91 -13.69
CA ARG A 10 -1.27 -3.84 -14.26
C ARG A 10 -0.79 -5.28 -14.20
N LEU A 11 0.45 -5.53 -14.60
CA LEU A 11 1.01 -6.88 -14.62
C LEU A 11 1.00 -7.51 -13.22
N HIS A 12 1.48 -6.79 -12.21
CA HIS A 12 1.51 -7.27 -10.83
C HIS A 12 0.10 -7.57 -10.31
N ASN A 13 -0.84 -6.66 -10.51
CA ASN A 13 -2.19 -6.81 -9.97
C ASN A 13 -3.00 -7.87 -10.73
N ILE A 14 -2.81 -8.03 -12.05
CA ILE A 14 -3.40 -9.13 -12.81
C ILE A 14 -2.82 -10.47 -12.34
N SER A 15 -1.49 -10.58 -12.18
CA SER A 15 -0.87 -11.82 -11.69
C SER A 15 -1.38 -12.20 -10.31
N MET A 16 -1.53 -11.22 -9.41
CA MET A 16 -2.10 -11.44 -8.08
C MET A 16 -3.55 -11.95 -8.15
N THR A 17 -4.36 -11.38 -9.05
CA THR A 17 -5.75 -11.80 -9.28
C THR A 17 -5.80 -13.25 -9.79
N VAL A 18 -5.00 -13.58 -10.81
CA VAL A 18 -5.00 -14.91 -11.43
C VAL A 18 -4.52 -15.97 -10.43
N LEU A 19 -3.45 -15.69 -9.69
CA LEU A 19 -2.95 -16.62 -8.66
C LEU A 19 -3.98 -16.85 -7.57
N ALA A 20 -4.59 -15.80 -7.04
CA ALA A 20 -5.60 -15.94 -5.99
C ALA A 20 -6.84 -16.67 -6.49
N ALA A 21 -7.34 -16.36 -7.69
CA ALA A 21 -8.47 -17.06 -8.30
C ALA A 21 -8.14 -18.53 -8.59
N GLY A 22 -6.93 -18.83 -9.07
CA GLY A 22 -6.46 -20.18 -9.28
C GLY A 22 -6.41 -21.00 -7.99
N MET A 23 -5.90 -20.43 -6.92
CA MET A 23 -5.89 -21.08 -5.59
C MET A 23 -7.31 -21.37 -5.08
N ILE A 24 -8.26 -20.44 -5.26
CA ILE A 24 -9.67 -20.67 -4.91
C ILE A 24 -10.23 -21.82 -5.75
N GLY A 25 -9.99 -21.81 -7.08
CA GLY A 25 -10.44 -22.88 -7.98
C GLY A 25 -9.93 -24.25 -7.58
N ILE A 26 -8.63 -24.38 -7.28
CA ILE A 26 -8.01 -25.61 -6.79
C ILE A 26 -8.65 -26.03 -5.45
N SER A 27 -8.85 -25.10 -4.53
CA SER A 27 -9.47 -25.38 -3.24
C SER A 27 -10.89 -25.92 -3.38
N ILE A 28 -11.69 -25.33 -4.26
CA ILE A 28 -13.05 -25.77 -4.55
C ILE A 28 -13.01 -27.17 -5.21
N LEU A 29 -12.13 -27.37 -6.18
CA LEU A 29 -11.98 -28.68 -6.85
C LEU A 29 -11.66 -29.79 -5.85
N HIS A 30 -10.69 -29.59 -4.97
CA HIS A 30 -10.35 -30.55 -3.92
C HIS A 30 -11.51 -30.85 -2.97
N PHE A 31 -12.30 -29.83 -2.65
CA PHE A 31 -13.48 -29.99 -1.81
C PHE A 31 -14.56 -30.83 -2.50
N VAL A 32 -14.86 -30.53 -3.77
CA VAL A 32 -15.92 -31.19 -4.54
C VAL A 32 -15.55 -32.64 -4.93
N THR A 33 -14.27 -32.86 -5.30
CA THR A 33 -13.82 -34.20 -5.73
C THR A 33 -13.53 -35.15 -4.56
N GLY A 34 -13.59 -34.68 -3.34
CA GLY A 34 -13.23 -35.49 -2.17
C GLY A 34 -11.74 -35.86 -2.11
N SER A 35 -10.92 -35.24 -2.97
CA SER A 35 -9.48 -35.49 -3.04
C SER A 35 -8.72 -34.48 -2.21
N GLY A 36 -8.45 -34.79 -0.95
CA GLY A 36 -7.64 -33.95 -0.09
C GLY A 36 -8.20 -33.75 1.32
N GLN A 37 -7.43 -33.11 2.19
CA GLN A 37 -7.79 -32.90 3.59
C GLN A 37 -9.04 -32.00 3.76
N ALA A 38 -9.36 -31.15 2.77
CA ALA A 38 -10.51 -30.24 2.83
C ALA A 38 -11.85 -30.99 2.76
N SER A 39 -11.91 -32.14 2.11
CA SER A 39 -13.13 -32.96 1.98
C SER A 39 -13.54 -33.67 3.27
N SER A 40 -12.59 -33.87 4.19
CA SER A 40 -12.86 -34.49 5.49
C SER A 40 -13.25 -33.48 6.57
N LEU A 41 -13.25 -32.17 6.26
CA LEU A 41 -13.57 -31.13 7.22
C LEU A 41 -15.08 -31.08 7.48
N THR A 42 -15.46 -31.26 8.73
CA THR A 42 -16.81 -31.00 9.19
C THR A 42 -16.94 -29.59 9.74
N THR A 43 -18.15 -29.07 9.81
CA THR A 43 -18.43 -27.72 10.36
C THR A 43 -17.96 -27.54 11.81
N ASN A 44 -17.79 -28.63 12.54
CA ASN A 44 -17.32 -28.63 13.93
C ASN A 44 -15.77 -28.72 14.04
N ASP A 45 -15.05 -28.92 12.92
CA ASP A 45 -13.59 -28.96 12.90
C ASP A 45 -13.04 -27.52 12.91
N PRO A 46 -12.16 -27.14 13.86
CA PRO A 46 -11.50 -25.82 13.83
C PRO A 46 -10.80 -25.49 12.51
N ARG A 47 -10.32 -26.52 11.80
CA ARG A 47 -9.69 -26.36 10.48
C ARG A 47 -10.66 -25.87 9.42
N PHE A 48 -11.96 -26.13 9.56
CA PHE A 48 -12.99 -25.62 8.67
C PHE A 48 -13.03 -24.07 8.70
N VAL A 49 -13.01 -23.49 9.89
CA VAL A 49 -12.97 -22.02 10.06
C VAL A 49 -11.74 -21.44 9.40
N LEU A 50 -10.56 -22.05 9.63
CA LEU A 50 -9.31 -21.61 9.00
C LEU A 50 -9.38 -21.68 7.48
N TYR A 51 -9.97 -22.74 6.92
CA TYR A 51 -10.18 -22.89 5.48
C TYR A 51 -11.07 -21.77 4.92
N ILE A 52 -12.20 -21.48 5.57
CA ILE A 52 -13.09 -20.39 5.14
C ILE A 52 -12.37 -19.03 5.19
N VAL A 53 -11.62 -18.76 6.26
CA VAL A 53 -10.83 -17.52 6.37
C VAL A 53 -9.81 -17.40 5.25
N LEU A 54 -9.13 -18.50 4.91
CA LEU A 54 -8.14 -18.53 3.83
C LEU A 54 -8.80 -18.25 2.47
N VAL A 55 -9.92 -18.92 2.17
CA VAL A 55 -10.67 -18.70 0.91
C VAL A 55 -11.19 -17.27 0.82
N ALA A 56 -11.72 -16.72 1.93
CA ALA A 56 -12.18 -15.34 1.99
C ALA A 56 -11.02 -14.34 1.76
N ALA A 57 -9.86 -14.60 2.36
CA ALA A 57 -8.66 -13.80 2.15
C ALA A 57 -8.21 -13.83 0.67
N MET A 58 -8.19 -15.00 0.04
CA MET A 58 -7.87 -15.13 -1.39
C MET A 58 -8.90 -14.40 -2.27
N GLY A 59 -10.19 -14.49 -1.94
CA GLY A 59 -11.26 -13.75 -2.60
C GLY A 59 -11.03 -12.23 -2.53
N TYR A 60 -10.67 -11.74 -1.35
CA TYR A 60 -10.32 -10.33 -1.18
C TYR A 60 -9.09 -9.93 -2.03
N TYR A 61 -8.04 -10.75 -2.06
CA TYR A 61 -6.85 -10.48 -2.89
C TYR A 61 -7.16 -10.51 -4.38
N ALA A 62 -7.99 -11.44 -4.84
CA ALA A 62 -8.45 -11.49 -6.24
C ALA A 62 -9.24 -10.23 -6.61
N TRP A 63 -10.19 -9.84 -5.77
CA TRP A 63 -10.98 -8.63 -5.97
C TRP A 63 -10.12 -7.35 -5.93
N ALA A 64 -9.22 -7.23 -4.96
CA ALA A 64 -8.34 -6.08 -4.83
C ALA A 64 -7.38 -5.96 -6.02
N GLY A 65 -6.81 -7.08 -6.50
CA GLY A 65 -5.96 -7.10 -7.68
C GLY A 65 -6.72 -6.69 -8.94
N PHE A 66 -7.93 -7.22 -9.12
CA PHE A 66 -8.79 -6.88 -10.24
C PHE A 66 -9.18 -5.39 -10.27
N THR A 67 -9.64 -4.84 -9.16
CA THR A 67 -10.02 -3.42 -9.07
C THR A 67 -8.84 -2.50 -9.30
N ARG A 68 -7.66 -2.82 -8.72
CA ARG A 68 -6.42 -2.04 -8.91
C ARG A 68 -5.92 -2.10 -10.34
N SER A 69 -6.02 -3.27 -11.01
CA SER A 69 -5.57 -3.41 -12.41
C SER A 69 -6.39 -2.56 -13.39
N ARG A 70 -7.63 -2.23 -13.03
CA ARG A 70 -8.55 -1.40 -13.81
C ARG A 70 -8.50 0.09 -13.48
N ASN A 71 -7.86 0.45 -12.37
CA ASN A 71 -7.79 1.86 -11.97
C ASN A 71 -6.69 2.58 -12.78
N PRO A 72 -7.03 3.54 -13.67
CA PRO A 72 -6.06 4.29 -14.46
C PRO A 72 -5.48 5.49 -13.69
N GLU A 73 -6.06 5.85 -12.55
CA GLU A 73 -5.67 7.05 -11.81
C GLU A 73 -4.29 6.91 -11.16
N PRO A 74 -3.46 7.95 -11.21
CA PRO A 74 -2.19 7.95 -10.51
C PRO A 74 -2.43 7.89 -8.98
N GLN A 75 -1.68 7.01 -8.32
CA GLN A 75 -1.78 6.82 -6.87
C GLN A 75 -0.81 7.72 -6.11
N LEU A 76 0.23 8.20 -6.79
CA LEU A 76 1.16 9.18 -6.28
C LEU A 76 1.62 10.06 -7.45
N VAL A 77 1.61 11.37 -7.26
CA VAL A 77 2.22 12.34 -8.19
C VAL A 77 3.18 13.21 -7.42
N ILE A 78 4.41 13.31 -7.90
CA ILE A 78 5.45 14.18 -7.35
C ILE A 78 5.80 15.21 -8.43
N ASP A 79 5.46 16.46 -8.20
CA ASP A 79 5.62 17.55 -9.15
C ASP A 79 6.28 18.79 -8.53
N HIS A 80 6.32 19.90 -9.27
CA HIS A 80 6.90 21.18 -8.82
C HIS A 80 6.13 21.83 -7.66
N ASP A 81 4.84 21.51 -7.49
CA ASP A 81 3.98 22.09 -6.45
C ASP A 81 3.97 21.26 -5.16
N GLY A 82 4.29 19.96 -5.26
CA GLY A 82 4.27 19.11 -4.08
C GLY A 82 4.07 17.63 -4.38
N ILE A 83 3.42 16.96 -3.44
CA ILE A 83 3.11 15.52 -3.53
C ILE A 83 1.59 15.34 -3.46
N VAL A 84 1.02 14.68 -4.47
CA VAL A 84 -0.39 14.24 -4.46
C VAL A 84 -0.44 12.77 -4.14
N VAL A 85 -1.22 12.40 -3.11
CA VAL A 85 -1.46 11.01 -2.73
C VAL A 85 -2.89 10.66 -3.04
N GLY A 86 -3.09 9.73 -4.00
CA GLY A 86 -4.40 9.27 -4.46
C GLY A 86 -5.09 8.39 -3.44
N PHE A 87 -4.91 7.10 -3.51
CA PHE A 87 -5.50 6.09 -2.61
C PHE A 87 -6.95 6.38 -2.20
N GLY A 88 -7.79 6.80 -3.18
CA GLY A 88 -9.22 7.08 -3.00
C GLY A 88 -9.58 8.47 -2.48
N ARG A 89 -8.60 9.29 -2.12
CA ARG A 89 -8.78 10.70 -1.74
C ARG A 89 -7.59 11.50 -2.24
N ASN A 90 -7.68 12.09 -3.42
CA ASN A 90 -6.62 12.92 -4.00
C ASN A 90 -6.26 14.07 -3.05
N ARG A 91 -5.24 13.85 -2.20
CA ARG A 91 -4.74 14.85 -1.25
C ARG A 91 -3.43 15.41 -1.76
N ARG A 92 -3.41 16.71 -1.99
CA ARG A 92 -2.19 17.44 -2.36
C ARG A 92 -1.54 18.01 -1.09
N PHE A 93 -0.26 17.75 -0.93
CA PHE A 93 0.61 18.33 0.07
C PHE A 93 1.60 19.24 -0.65
N ALA A 94 1.49 20.55 -0.45
CA ALA A 94 2.46 21.51 -0.98
C ALA A 94 3.84 21.27 -0.33
N TRP A 95 4.91 21.61 -1.02
CA TRP A 95 6.26 21.44 -0.47
C TRP A 95 6.47 22.15 0.88
N ASN A 96 5.79 23.28 1.10
CA ASN A 96 5.84 24.00 2.37
C ASN A 96 5.13 23.29 3.52
N ASP A 97 4.22 22.37 3.20
CA ASP A 97 3.51 21.56 4.19
C ASP A 97 4.31 20.29 4.59
N ILE A 98 5.38 19.99 3.84
CA ILE A 98 6.20 18.79 4.06
C ILE A 98 7.45 19.16 4.85
N LEU A 99 7.62 18.54 6.01
CA LEU A 99 8.76 18.77 6.88
C LEU A 99 9.94 17.85 6.57
N TRP A 100 9.65 16.60 6.20
CA TRP A 100 10.66 15.60 5.82
C TRP A 100 10.05 14.46 5.00
N VAL A 101 10.89 13.81 4.21
CA VAL A 101 10.58 12.58 3.48
C VAL A 101 11.72 11.60 3.66
N ARG A 102 11.40 10.34 3.94
CA ARG A 102 12.39 9.27 4.07
C ARG A 102 11.90 7.95 3.51
N LEU A 103 12.85 7.05 3.25
CA LEU A 103 12.58 5.62 3.09
C LEU A 103 12.70 4.93 4.44
N ARG A 104 11.69 4.14 4.79
CA ARG A 104 11.76 3.22 5.93
C ARG A 104 11.45 1.81 5.46
N ARG A 105 12.23 0.86 5.93
CA ARG A 105 11.90 -0.56 5.77
C ARG A 105 11.01 -0.98 6.93
N LEU A 106 9.78 -1.39 6.62
CA LEU A 106 8.88 -2.05 7.56
C LEU A 106 8.73 -3.50 7.09
N GLY A 107 9.39 -4.44 7.80
CA GLY A 107 9.56 -5.80 7.34
C GLY A 107 10.47 -5.87 6.10
N PHE A 108 10.05 -6.64 5.10
CA PHE A 108 10.89 -6.90 3.91
C PHE A 108 10.79 -5.83 2.81
N ARG A 109 9.93 -4.82 2.94
CA ARG A 109 9.68 -3.84 1.86
C ARG A 109 9.88 -2.40 2.33
N PRO A 110 10.55 -1.59 1.49
CA PRO A 110 10.67 -0.16 1.74
C PRO A 110 9.31 0.53 1.52
N GLN A 111 9.07 1.57 2.30
CA GLN A 111 7.96 2.49 2.13
C GLN A 111 8.47 3.92 2.16
N LEU A 112 7.87 4.78 1.34
CA LEU A 112 8.10 6.22 1.40
C LEU A 112 7.26 6.79 2.54
N GLN A 113 7.91 7.43 3.50
CA GLN A 113 7.24 8.12 4.59
C GLN A 113 7.36 9.63 4.41
N ILE A 114 6.27 10.34 4.66
CA ILE A 114 6.17 11.80 4.54
C ILE A 114 5.73 12.35 5.89
N GLY A 115 6.53 13.22 6.48
CA GLY A 115 6.21 13.99 7.67
C GLY A 115 5.69 15.36 7.28
N LEU A 116 4.55 15.77 7.84
CA LEU A 116 3.92 17.06 7.59
C LEU A 116 4.21 18.03 8.74
N VAL A 117 4.16 19.31 8.45
CA VAL A 117 4.14 20.35 9.49
C VAL A 117 2.84 20.19 10.32
N PRO A 118 2.85 20.53 11.64
CA PRO A 118 1.70 20.30 12.50
C PRO A 118 0.40 20.93 11.99
N GLU A 119 0.48 22.13 11.41
CA GLU A 119 -0.66 22.84 10.88
C GLU A 119 -1.28 22.13 9.66
N ALA A 120 -0.45 21.57 8.78
CA ALA A 120 -0.90 20.80 7.63
C ALA A 120 -1.48 19.45 8.08
N PHE A 121 -0.87 18.82 9.09
CA PHE A 121 -1.38 17.58 9.67
C PHE A 121 -2.77 17.77 10.30
N MET A 122 -2.98 18.85 11.04
CA MET A 122 -4.28 19.16 11.67
C MET A 122 -5.38 19.51 10.67
N ARG A 123 -5.02 20.12 9.51
CA ARG A 123 -5.98 20.41 8.42
C ARG A 123 -6.37 19.17 7.62
N THR A 124 -5.53 18.18 7.64
CA THR A 124 -5.81 16.92 6.95
C THR A 124 -6.44 15.95 7.95
N ASP A 125 -7.59 15.41 7.63
CA ASP A 125 -8.30 14.39 8.42
C ASP A 125 -7.53 13.05 8.44
N LEU A 126 -6.21 13.12 8.58
CA LEU A 126 -5.29 11.98 8.60
C LEU A 126 -5.29 11.43 10.03
N ARG A 127 -5.87 10.25 10.19
CA ARG A 127 -5.69 9.48 11.42
C ARG A 127 -4.36 8.73 11.32
N LEU A 128 -3.53 8.82 12.35
CA LEU A 128 -2.35 7.97 12.49
C LEU A 128 -2.82 6.50 12.44
N SER A 129 -2.35 5.77 11.45
CA SER A 129 -2.64 4.33 11.37
C SER A 129 -2.02 3.64 12.57
N MET A 130 -2.72 2.67 13.16
CA MET A 130 -2.16 1.80 14.22
C MET A 130 -0.82 1.17 13.82
N TRP A 131 -0.58 0.96 12.54
CA TRP A 131 0.67 0.45 11.98
C TRP A 131 1.83 1.47 12.01
N ASN A 132 1.55 2.74 12.28
CA ASN A 132 2.53 3.83 12.38
C ASN A 132 2.67 4.36 13.83
N LEU A 133 2.13 3.65 14.84
CA LEU A 133 2.24 4.06 16.25
C LEU A 133 3.69 4.18 16.70
N ASP A 134 4.57 3.30 16.20
CA ASP A 134 6.01 3.36 16.50
C ASP A 134 6.66 4.66 15.96
N ASP A 135 6.17 5.18 14.85
CA ASP A 135 6.62 6.47 14.28
C ASP A 135 6.10 7.68 15.08
N GLY A 136 4.93 7.54 15.71
CA GLY A 136 4.41 8.55 16.66
C GLY A 136 5.28 8.68 17.92
N LEU A 137 5.93 7.58 18.34
CA LEU A 137 6.81 7.55 19.49
C LEU A 137 8.21 8.13 19.22
N ARG A 138 8.62 8.21 17.94
CA ARG A 138 9.93 8.75 17.52
C ARG A 138 9.77 9.77 16.40
N PRO A 139 9.22 10.94 16.68
CA PRO A 139 9.01 11.95 15.66
C PRO A 139 10.35 12.48 15.12
N ILE A 140 10.44 12.64 13.79
CA ILE A 140 11.56 13.31 13.16
C ILE A 140 11.25 14.79 13.08
N ARG A 141 12.16 15.64 13.57
CA ARG A 141 11.94 17.11 13.64
C ARG A 141 10.62 17.48 14.34
N GLY A 142 10.20 16.69 15.33
CA GLY A 142 8.96 16.94 16.05
C GLY A 142 7.67 16.52 15.34
N ALA A 143 7.74 15.95 14.12
CA ALA A 143 6.57 15.50 13.39
C ALA A 143 6.59 13.98 13.15
N PRO A 144 5.49 13.27 13.43
CA PRO A 144 5.33 11.87 13.09
C PRO A 144 5.19 11.70 11.56
N ALA A 145 5.36 10.46 11.07
CA ALA A 145 5.03 10.12 9.70
C ALA A 145 3.51 10.22 9.49
N ALA A 146 3.09 11.22 8.72
CA ALA A 146 1.67 11.46 8.43
C ALA A 146 1.14 10.54 7.32
N VAL A 147 1.98 10.25 6.33
CA VAL A 147 1.64 9.44 5.16
C VAL A 147 2.74 8.42 4.91
N ALA A 148 2.34 7.17 4.67
CA ALA A 148 3.24 6.10 4.28
C ALA A 148 2.76 5.48 2.96
N VAL A 149 3.57 5.58 1.91
CA VAL A 149 3.30 5.02 0.60
C VAL A 149 4.14 3.76 0.41
N ARG A 150 3.47 2.62 0.26
CA ARG A 150 4.10 1.34 -0.05
C ARG A 150 4.13 1.14 -1.56
N ASP A 151 5.24 0.64 -2.07
CA ASP A 151 5.40 0.37 -3.50
C ASP A 151 4.75 -0.95 -3.97
N ASN A 152 4.07 -1.67 -3.07
CA ASN A 152 3.46 -2.94 -3.41
C ASN A 152 2.31 -2.78 -4.40
N GLY A 153 2.48 -3.36 -5.57
CA GLY A 153 1.50 -3.29 -6.65
C GLY A 153 1.51 -1.96 -7.42
N LEU A 154 2.50 -1.10 -7.18
CA LEU A 154 2.74 0.11 -7.96
C LEU A 154 3.77 -0.15 -9.07
N ASP A 155 3.82 0.72 -10.07
CA ASP A 155 4.74 0.67 -11.20
C ASP A 155 6.10 1.33 -10.92
N ALA A 156 6.23 2.04 -9.79
CA ALA A 156 7.48 2.62 -9.34
C ALA A 156 7.87 2.12 -7.94
N ARG A 157 9.17 1.95 -7.71
CA ARG A 157 9.74 1.58 -6.41
C ARG A 157 9.79 2.78 -5.48
N ALA A 158 9.71 2.54 -4.17
CA ALA A 158 9.80 3.60 -3.15
C ALA A 158 11.13 4.39 -3.23
N SER A 159 12.23 3.78 -3.69
CA SER A 159 13.49 4.48 -3.96
C SER A 159 13.37 5.51 -5.08
N ALA A 160 12.71 5.14 -6.20
CA ALA A 160 12.49 6.06 -7.32
C ALA A 160 11.58 7.25 -6.91
N MET A 161 10.59 6.99 -6.04
CA MET A 161 9.76 8.06 -5.47
C MET A 161 10.61 9.02 -4.61
N LEU A 162 11.53 8.50 -3.77
CA LEU A 162 12.44 9.33 -2.98
C LEU A 162 13.40 10.13 -3.87
N ASP A 163 13.93 9.52 -4.95
CA ASP A 163 14.82 10.20 -5.88
C ASP A 163 14.09 11.33 -6.62
N ALA A 164 12.81 11.14 -6.95
CA ALA A 164 11.97 12.22 -7.48
C ALA A 164 11.81 13.36 -6.45
N VAL A 165 11.52 13.06 -5.19
CA VAL A 165 11.49 14.09 -4.13
C VAL A 165 12.83 14.82 -4.03
N ARG A 166 13.95 14.06 -4.04
CA ARG A 166 15.31 14.64 -3.97
C ARG A 166 15.60 15.58 -5.13
N SER A 167 15.07 15.29 -6.33
CA SER A 167 15.27 16.14 -7.50
C SER A 167 14.56 17.50 -7.39
N PHE A 168 13.40 17.56 -6.71
CA PHE A 168 12.66 18.81 -6.50
C PHE A 168 13.06 19.51 -5.20
N ARG A 169 13.26 18.76 -4.10
CA ARG A 169 13.51 19.30 -2.75
C ARG A 169 14.51 18.43 -1.99
N PRO A 170 15.81 18.50 -2.28
CA PRO A 170 16.84 17.67 -1.64
C PRO A 170 16.93 17.87 -0.12
N ASN A 171 16.62 19.08 0.36
CA ASN A 171 16.65 19.44 1.78
C ASN A 171 15.57 18.73 2.64
N LEU A 172 14.53 18.22 2.02
CA LEU A 172 13.46 17.48 2.71
C LEU A 172 13.81 15.99 2.91
N VAL A 173 14.74 15.46 2.11
CA VAL A 173 15.11 14.04 2.17
C VAL A 173 15.94 13.76 3.41
N LYS A 174 15.53 12.74 4.17
CA LYS A 174 16.25 12.22 5.35
C LYS A 174 16.76 10.81 5.10
N SER A 175 18.00 10.60 5.46
CA SER A 175 18.66 9.28 5.50
C SER A 175 18.22 8.49 6.74
#